data_f7ee9f20f1d4561504245031fac9190e
#
_entry.id   f7ee9f20f1d4561504245031fac9190e
#
_cell.length_a   1.000
_cell.length_b   1.000
_cell.length_c   1.000
_cell.angle_alpha   90.00
_cell.angle_beta   90.00
_cell.angle_gamma   90.00
#
_symmetry.space_group_name_H-M   'P 1'
#
loop_
_entity.id
_entity.type
_entity.pdbx_description
1 polymer ?
#
loop_
_entity_poly.entity_id
_entity_poly.type
_entity_poly.pdbx_seq_one_letter_code
_entity_poly.pdbx_strand_id
1 'polypeptide(L)'
;EDGLNQVLAALATFPNSTTVIIDAFDRVQKGEMRLTDFISGFHTAEEEDEEEADASSGPAASASDEDDESEEEVDTGPDAEETAAHIAKLREQYVAWVECLQQYGKDDPRTAEQREEVSSLFLELKFVPAIFVSLVEGLRATIDRIRTQEHNVMELCVRQCGMPRREFITSFPENETNLDWLQGWIDAGKPYSARLPDAAEEVARAQKRLRNIERDNHLSISEIKEVNRRMSIGEAKARRAKKEMVEANLRLVISIAKKYTNRGLQFLDLIQEGNIGLMKAVDKFEYRRGYKFSTYATWWIRQAITRSIADQARTIRIPVHMIETINKLNRISRQMIQEMGREATPEELAERMD
;
A
#
# COMPACT_ATOMS: atom_id res chain seq x y z
N GLU A 1 8.79 4.23 -6.77
CA GLU A 1 7.73 5.10 -7.26
C GLU A 1 7.08 4.56 -8.53
N ASP A 2 7.81 4.34 -9.63
CA ASP A 2 7.25 3.77 -10.88
C ASP A 2 6.39 2.51 -10.67
N GLY A 3 6.79 1.63 -9.74
CA GLY A 3 6.00 0.43 -9.41
C GLY A 3 4.66 0.76 -8.78
N LEU A 4 4.62 1.73 -7.88
CA LEU A 4 3.39 2.21 -7.24
C LEU A 4 2.50 2.96 -8.22
N ASN A 5 3.07 3.81 -9.07
CA ASN A 5 2.34 4.51 -10.12
C ASN A 5 1.70 3.52 -11.10
N GLN A 6 2.41 2.42 -11.43
CA GLN A 6 1.84 1.35 -12.26
C GLN A 6 0.67 0.63 -11.57
N VAL A 7 0.73 0.42 -10.25
CA VAL A 7 -0.40 -0.13 -9.47
C VAL A 7 -1.58 0.84 -9.48
N LEU A 8 -1.36 2.13 -9.22
CA LEU A 8 -2.40 3.16 -9.25
C LEU A 8 -3.04 3.27 -10.64
N ALA A 9 -2.25 3.28 -11.70
CA ALA A 9 -2.74 3.30 -13.08
C ALA A 9 -3.60 2.06 -13.40
N ALA A 10 -3.24 0.87 -12.89
CA ALA A 10 -4.06 -0.31 -13.02
C ALA A 10 -5.38 -0.20 -12.24
N LEU A 11 -5.34 0.31 -11.01
CA LEU A 11 -6.53 0.52 -10.16
C LEU A 11 -7.47 1.59 -10.74
N ALA A 12 -6.93 2.64 -11.36
CA ALA A 12 -7.70 3.68 -12.03
C ALA A 12 -8.55 3.12 -13.18
N THR A 13 -8.07 2.06 -13.85
CA THR A 13 -8.84 1.39 -14.91
C THR A 13 -9.90 0.41 -14.39
N PHE A 14 -9.97 0.17 -13.08
CA PHE A 14 -10.92 -0.73 -12.44
C PHE A 14 -12.10 0.05 -11.83
N PRO A 15 -13.32 -0.02 -12.41
CA PRO A 15 -14.45 0.83 -12.02
C PRO A 15 -14.86 0.75 -10.57
N ASN A 16 -14.73 -0.44 -9.95
CA ASN A 16 -15.03 -0.61 -8.54
C ASN A 16 -14.09 0.20 -7.63
N SER A 17 -12.87 0.52 -8.08
CA SER A 17 -11.96 1.41 -7.34
C SER A 17 -12.56 2.81 -7.19
N THR A 18 -13.14 3.36 -8.27
CA THR A 18 -13.82 4.66 -8.25
C THR A 18 -15.03 4.63 -7.32
N THR A 19 -15.82 3.56 -7.34
CA THR A 19 -16.97 3.41 -6.43
C THR A 19 -16.53 3.40 -4.97
N VAL A 20 -15.47 2.65 -4.64
CA VAL A 20 -14.92 2.60 -3.26
C VAL A 20 -14.46 3.99 -2.79
N ILE A 21 -13.86 4.80 -3.67
CA ILE A 21 -13.45 6.17 -3.35
C ILE A 21 -14.66 7.06 -3.09
N ILE A 22 -15.68 7.00 -3.94
CA ILE A 22 -16.92 7.76 -3.78
C ILE A 22 -17.60 7.39 -2.46
N ASP A 23 -17.70 6.09 -2.14
CA ASP A 23 -18.30 5.60 -0.90
C ASP A 23 -17.47 6.02 0.33
N ALA A 24 -16.14 6.00 0.24
CA ALA A 24 -15.27 6.46 1.30
C ALA A 24 -15.45 7.96 1.57
N PHE A 25 -15.57 8.77 0.51
CA PHE A 25 -15.85 10.20 0.65
C PHE A 25 -17.25 10.48 1.22
N ASP A 26 -18.27 9.70 0.85
CA ASP A 26 -19.62 9.80 1.45
C ASP A 26 -19.58 9.52 2.97
N ARG A 27 -18.69 8.64 3.43
CA ARG A 27 -18.45 8.40 4.86
C ARG A 27 -17.74 9.59 5.52
N VAL A 28 -16.83 10.27 4.83
CA VAL A 28 -16.23 11.52 5.31
C VAL A 28 -17.29 12.59 5.48
N GLN A 29 -18.18 12.78 4.50
CA GLN A 29 -19.28 13.75 4.58
C GLN A 29 -20.27 13.46 5.73
N LYS A 30 -20.49 12.18 6.06
CA LYS A 30 -21.32 11.75 7.20
C LYS A 30 -20.62 11.90 8.55
N GLY A 31 -19.34 12.26 8.58
CA GLY A 31 -18.53 12.38 9.79
C GLY A 31 -18.05 11.04 10.37
N GLU A 32 -18.17 9.94 9.62
CA GLU A 32 -17.71 8.60 10.03
C GLU A 32 -16.21 8.41 9.85
N MET A 33 -15.56 9.23 9.01
CA MET A 33 -14.14 9.21 8.70
C MET A 33 -13.60 10.63 8.61
N ARG A 34 -12.33 10.85 8.99
CA ARG A 34 -11.67 12.15 8.82
C ARG A 34 -11.16 12.26 7.38
N LEU A 35 -11.09 13.50 6.85
CA LEU A 35 -10.56 13.75 5.51
C LEU A 35 -9.09 13.33 5.39
N THR A 36 -8.29 13.57 6.44
CA THR A 36 -6.89 13.16 6.53
C THR A 36 -6.67 11.63 6.52
N ASP A 37 -7.70 10.85 6.85
CA ASP A 37 -7.65 9.38 6.76
C ASP A 37 -8.04 8.88 5.35
N PHE A 38 -8.56 9.78 4.50
CA PHE A 38 -9.00 9.47 3.14
C PHE A 38 -7.93 9.83 2.11
N ILE A 39 -7.48 11.09 2.04
CA ILE A 39 -6.45 11.57 1.12
C ILE A 39 -5.40 12.41 1.85
N SER A 40 -4.17 12.43 1.31
CA SER A 40 -3.07 13.27 1.80
C SER A 40 -2.88 14.54 0.96
N GLY A 41 -3.53 14.67 -0.20
CA GLY A 41 -3.43 15.82 -1.10
C GLY A 41 -3.73 15.46 -2.55
N PHE A 42 -3.32 16.32 -3.46
CA PHE A 42 -3.43 16.15 -4.89
C PHE A 42 -2.04 16.04 -5.54
N HIS A 43 -1.95 15.38 -6.70
CA HIS A 43 -0.80 15.46 -7.59
C HIS A 43 -1.01 16.68 -8.51
N THR A 44 -0.39 17.81 -8.22
CA THR A 44 -0.41 19.00 -9.08
C THR A 44 0.78 18.95 -10.04
N ALA A 45 0.56 19.26 -11.31
CA ALA A 45 1.62 19.32 -12.33
C ALA A 45 2.68 20.41 -12.02
N GLU A 46 2.37 21.38 -11.18
CA GLU A 46 3.28 22.44 -10.75
C GLU A 46 4.36 21.95 -9.77
N GLU A 47 4.11 20.85 -9.03
CA GLU A 47 5.12 20.23 -8.16
C GLU A 47 6.27 19.58 -8.96
N GLU A 48 6.08 19.28 -10.25
CA GLU A 48 7.13 18.69 -11.09
C GLU A 48 8.15 19.74 -11.59
N ASP A 49 7.73 21.00 -11.77
CA ASP A 49 8.59 22.08 -12.33
C ASP A 49 9.33 22.91 -11.25
N GLU A 50 8.80 23.05 -10.03
CA GLU A 50 9.48 23.77 -8.94
C GLU A 50 10.62 22.97 -8.30
N GLU A 51 10.59 21.64 -8.32
CA GLU A 51 11.61 20.78 -7.69
C GLU A 51 12.92 20.68 -8.51
N GLU A 52 12.95 20.99 -9.81
CA GLU A 52 14.21 21.07 -10.58
C GLU A 52 15.04 22.35 -10.28
N ALA A 53 14.42 23.40 -9.74
CA ALA A 53 15.08 24.68 -9.51
C ALA A 53 15.83 24.77 -8.16
N ASP A 54 15.43 24.02 -7.14
CA ASP A 54 16.00 24.13 -5.77
C ASP A 54 17.14 23.14 -5.44
N ALA A 55 17.50 22.26 -6.36
CA ALA A 55 18.57 21.28 -6.19
C ALA A 55 20.00 21.87 -6.12
N SER A 56 20.18 23.19 -6.24
CA SER A 56 21.50 23.84 -6.35
C SER A 56 22.05 24.52 -5.09
N SER A 57 21.29 24.56 -3.98
CA SER A 57 21.76 25.20 -2.73
C SER A 57 21.73 24.27 -1.53
N GLY A 58 22.82 23.54 -1.32
CA GLY A 58 23.00 22.74 -0.11
C GLY A 58 23.51 23.56 1.07
N PRO A 59 22.92 23.49 2.27
CA PRO A 59 23.54 24.03 3.47
C PRO A 59 24.47 23.02 4.15
N ALA A 60 25.58 23.55 4.63
CA ALA A 60 26.65 22.83 5.33
C ALA A 60 26.17 22.29 6.69
N ALA A 61 26.63 21.07 7.00
CA ALA A 61 26.39 20.41 8.25
C ALA A 61 27.10 21.11 9.43
N SER A 62 26.33 21.48 10.44
CA SER A 62 26.86 21.63 11.81
C SER A 62 26.10 20.67 12.72
N ALA A 63 26.84 19.73 13.30
CA ALA A 63 26.33 18.81 14.31
C ALA A 63 26.20 19.56 15.63
N SER A 64 24.99 19.68 16.15
CA SER A 64 24.74 19.92 17.56
C SER A 64 23.62 18.98 17.99
N ASP A 65 23.94 18.19 19.03
CA ASP A 65 22.97 17.39 19.79
C ASP A 65 22.06 18.38 20.55
N GLU A 66 20.87 18.64 20.05
CA GLU A 66 19.82 19.28 20.81
C GLU A 66 18.51 18.49 20.65
N ASP A 67 17.86 18.31 21.79
CA ASP A 67 16.55 17.70 21.92
C ASP A 67 15.57 18.46 21.02
N ASP A 68 15.15 17.81 19.95
CA ASP A 68 14.10 18.34 19.09
C ASP A 68 12.76 17.83 19.67
N GLU A 69 12.13 18.70 20.44
CA GLU A 69 10.70 18.66 20.66
C GLU A 69 10.08 18.73 19.25
N SER A 70 9.36 17.69 18.88
CA SER A 70 8.61 17.62 17.66
C SER A 70 7.75 18.90 17.52
N GLU A 71 8.22 19.86 16.73
CA GLU A 71 7.31 20.81 16.09
C GLU A 71 6.35 19.93 15.27
N GLU A 72 5.12 19.81 15.76
CA GLU A 72 3.99 19.38 14.96
C GLU A 72 3.93 20.38 13.80
N GLU A 73 4.53 20.01 12.65
CA GLU A 73 4.16 20.63 11.39
C GLU A 73 2.63 20.57 11.37
N VAL A 74 2.01 21.73 11.44
CA VAL A 74 0.57 21.88 11.22
C VAL A 74 0.38 21.45 9.77
N ASP A 75 0.16 20.14 9.59
CA ASP A 75 -0.26 19.58 8.33
C ASP A 75 -1.62 20.24 8.05
N THR A 76 -1.61 21.29 7.25
CA THR A 76 -2.80 21.85 6.63
C THR A 76 -3.28 20.76 5.69
N GLY A 77 -4.06 19.85 6.24
CA GLY A 77 -4.65 18.73 5.48
C GLY A 77 -5.34 19.25 4.21
N PRO A 78 -5.60 18.36 3.24
CA PRO A 78 -6.16 18.77 1.95
C PRO A 78 -7.41 19.62 2.15
N ASP A 79 -7.56 20.67 1.34
CA ASP A 79 -8.70 21.57 1.42
C ASP A 79 -9.99 20.77 1.21
N ALA A 80 -10.90 20.88 2.19
CA ALA A 80 -12.14 20.14 2.18
C ALA A 80 -13.06 20.55 1.01
N GLU A 81 -13.04 21.83 0.63
CA GLU A 81 -13.87 22.35 -0.48
C GLU A 81 -13.32 21.88 -1.84
N GLU A 82 -11.99 21.95 -2.03
CA GLU A 82 -11.33 21.47 -3.24
C GLU A 82 -11.52 19.97 -3.41
N THR A 83 -11.33 19.21 -2.33
CA THR A 83 -11.56 17.76 -2.33
C THR A 83 -13.01 17.42 -2.69
N ALA A 84 -13.98 18.13 -2.11
CA ALA A 84 -15.39 17.91 -2.40
C ALA A 84 -15.74 18.22 -3.87
N ALA A 85 -15.17 19.30 -4.42
CA ALA A 85 -15.36 19.66 -5.82
C ALA A 85 -14.75 18.61 -6.76
N HIS A 86 -13.56 18.13 -6.46
CA HIS A 86 -12.87 17.10 -7.27
C HIS A 86 -13.64 15.76 -7.26
N ILE A 87 -14.06 15.29 -6.08
CA ILE A 87 -14.86 14.05 -5.98
C ILE A 87 -16.23 14.21 -6.61
N ALA A 88 -16.86 15.39 -6.55
CA ALA A 88 -18.11 15.66 -7.26
C ALA A 88 -17.92 15.54 -8.77
N LYS A 89 -16.84 16.10 -9.34
CA LYS A 89 -16.47 15.97 -10.75
C LYS A 89 -16.20 14.51 -11.12
N LEU A 90 -15.44 13.78 -10.30
CA LEU A 90 -15.17 12.35 -10.49
C LEU A 90 -16.48 11.53 -10.53
N ARG A 91 -17.42 11.82 -9.63
CA ARG A 91 -18.74 11.18 -9.59
C ARG A 91 -19.56 11.48 -10.84
N GLU A 92 -19.58 12.72 -11.31
CA GLU A 92 -20.28 13.14 -12.52
C GLU A 92 -19.73 12.40 -13.75
N GLN A 93 -18.41 12.38 -13.92
CA GLN A 93 -17.74 11.69 -15.03
C GLN A 93 -17.94 10.17 -14.96
N TYR A 94 -17.93 9.59 -13.77
CA TYR A 94 -18.20 8.16 -13.58
C TYR A 94 -19.63 7.80 -14.01
N VAL A 95 -20.64 8.60 -13.65
CA VAL A 95 -22.02 8.39 -14.07
C VAL A 95 -22.15 8.54 -15.60
N ALA A 96 -21.55 9.58 -16.18
CA ALA A 96 -21.54 9.80 -17.62
C ALA A 96 -20.89 8.61 -18.37
N TRP A 97 -19.77 8.09 -17.85
CA TRP A 97 -19.14 6.89 -18.41
C TRP A 97 -20.06 5.66 -18.36
N VAL A 98 -20.75 5.41 -17.21
CA VAL A 98 -21.68 4.28 -17.08
C VAL A 98 -22.86 4.42 -18.05
N GLU A 99 -23.39 5.62 -18.22
CA GLU A 99 -24.46 5.89 -19.20
C GLU A 99 -24.00 5.66 -20.65
N CYS A 100 -22.80 6.15 -21.00
CA CYS A 100 -22.19 5.89 -22.31
C CYS A 100 -22.02 4.39 -22.57
N LEU A 101 -21.54 3.65 -21.54
CA LEU A 101 -21.36 2.21 -21.62
C LEU A 101 -22.68 1.47 -21.90
N GLN A 102 -23.78 1.92 -21.28
CA GLN A 102 -25.12 1.34 -21.51
C GLN A 102 -25.69 1.66 -22.88
N GLN A 103 -25.40 2.87 -23.41
CA GLN A 103 -25.97 3.33 -24.70
C GLN A 103 -25.17 2.84 -25.90
N TYR A 104 -23.84 2.88 -25.83
CA TYR A 104 -22.97 2.66 -27.00
C TYR A 104 -22.16 1.36 -26.90
N GLY A 105 -22.11 0.75 -25.71
CA GLY A 105 -21.30 -0.46 -25.46
C GLY A 105 -19.85 -0.17 -25.16
N LYS A 106 -19.06 -1.26 -24.98
CA LYS A 106 -17.66 -1.17 -24.51
C LYS A 106 -16.67 -0.71 -25.58
N ASP A 107 -16.93 -1.05 -26.85
CA ASP A 107 -15.98 -0.86 -27.96
C ASP A 107 -16.12 0.52 -28.65
N ASP A 108 -17.02 1.36 -28.19
CA ASP A 108 -17.20 2.70 -28.75
C ASP A 108 -16.10 3.65 -28.28
N PRO A 109 -15.49 4.45 -29.19
CA PRO A 109 -14.46 5.43 -28.85
C PRO A 109 -14.86 6.41 -27.75
N ARG A 110 -16.12 6.80 -27.70
CA ARG A 110 -16.66 7.73 -26.69
C ARG A 110 -16.61 7.12 -25.30
N THR A 111 -16.91 5.82 -25.18
CA THR A 111 -16.82 5.10 -23.91
C THR A 111 -15.38 4.99 -23.43
N ALA A 112 -14.43 4.84 -24.37
CA ALA A 112 -13.01 4.82 -24.07
C ALA A 112 -12.50 6.20 -23.59
N GLU A 113 -12.90 7.30 -24.25
CA GLU A 113 -12.54 8.66 -23.84
C GLU A 113 -13.06 8.99 -22.44
N GLN A 114 -14.32 8.69 -22.14
CA GLN A 114 -14.90 8.92 -20.82
C GLN A 114 -14.21 8.10 -19.73
N ARG A 115 -13.81 6.86 -20.05
CA ARG A 115 -13.04 6.02 -19.13
C ARG A 115 -11.65 6.62 -18.83
N GLU A 116 -11.02 7.20 -19.83
CA GLU A 116 -9.70 7.85 -19.70
C GLU A 116 -9.80 9.12 -18.84
N GLU A 117 -10.86 9.92 -19.00
CA GLU A 117 -11.15 11.07 -18.14
C GLU A 117 -11.38 10.66 -16.68
N VAL A 118 -12.17 9.61 -16.40
CA VAL A 118 -12.34 9.08 -15.04
C VAL A 118 -11.03 8.60 -14.47
N SER A 119 -10.19 7.92 -15.27
CA SER A 119 -8.88 7.45 -14.83
C SER A 119 -7.91 8.60 -14.54
N SER A 120 -7.92 9.68 -15.30
CA SER A 120 -7.07 10.85 -15.05
C SER A 120 -7.43 11.55 -13.74
N LEU A 121 -8.74 11.79 -13.50
CA LEU A 121 -9.22 12.36 -12.25
C LEU A 121 -8.89 11.49 -11.03
N PHE A 122 -8.93 10.15 -11.20
CA PHE A 122 -8.53 9.22 -10.14
C PHE A 122 -7.05 9.36 -9.80
N LEU A 123 -6.18 9.53 -10.81
CA LEU A 123 -4.73 9.62 -10.63
C LEU A 123 -4.26 10.94 -10.02
N GLU A 124 -5.07 11.99 -10.08
CA GLU A 124 -4.78 13.27 -9.42
C GLU A 124 -4.83 13.18 -7.88
N LEU A 125 -5.50 12.14 -7.34
CA LEU A 125 -5.65 11.94 -5.89
C LEU A 125 -4.45 11.24 -5.27
N LYS A 126 -3.85 11.82 -4.23
CA LYS A 126 -2.84 11.18 -3.35
C LYS A 126 -3.56 10.43 -2.22
N PHE A 127 -3.68 9.12 -2.34
CA PHE A 127 -4.37 8.30 -1.34
C PHE A 127 -3.50 8.02 -0.12
N VAL A 128 -4.13 8.02 1.05
CA VAL A 128 -3.54 7.49 2.28
C VAL A 128 -3.29 5.98 2.13
N PRO A 129 -2.20 5.43 2.71
CA PRO A 129 -1.87 4.01 2.60
C PRO A 129 -3.03 3.06 2.95
N ALA A 130 -3.91 3.43 3.88
CA ALA A 130 -5.07 2.62 4.27
C ALA A 130 -6.07 2.46 3.11
N ILE A 131 -6.39 3.55 2.41
CA ILE A 131 -7.27 3.53 1.24
C ILE A 131 -6.62 2.76 0.08
N PHE A 132 -5.32 2.99 -0.17
CA PHE A 132 -4.58 2.25 -1.19
C PHE A 132 -4.65 0.72 -0.96
N VAL A 133 -4.44 0.27 0.27
CA VAL A 133 -4.56 -1.15 0.64
C VAL A 133 -5.98 -1.66 0.40
N SER A 134 -7.00 -0.90 0.79
CA SER A 134 -8.41 -1.26 0.56
C SER A 134 -8.75 -1.43 -0.93
N LEU A 135 -8.23 -0.55 -1.80
CA LEU A 135 -8.41 -0.65 -3.25
C LEU A 135 -7.76 -1.92 -3.83
N VAL A 136 -6.53 -2.22 -3.41
CA VAL A 136 -5.81 -3.45 -3.81
C VAL A 136 -6.54 -4.70 -3.34
N GLU A 137 -7.02 -4.72 -2.09
CA GLU A 137 -7.79 -5.83 -1.53
C GLU A 137 -9.12 -6.02 -2.24
N GLY A 138 -9.81 -4.95 -2.62
CA GLY A 138 -11.05 -5.00 -3.40
C GLY A 138 -10.89 -5.71 -4.76
N LEU A 139 -9.82 -5.37 -5.50
CA LEU A 139 -9.50 -6.05 -6.75
C LEU A 139 -9.12 -7.52 -6.51
N ARG A 140 -8.30 -7.82 -5.49
CA ARG A 140 -7.92 -9.21 -5.14
C ARG A 140 -9.14 -10.04 -4.76
N ALA A 141 -10.03 -9.52 -3.93
CA ALA A 141 -11.27 -10.21 -3.56
C ALA A 141 -12.13 -10.54 -4.79
N THR A 142 -12.22 -9.63 -5.76
CA THR A 142 -12.93 -9.88 -7.02
C THR A 142 -12.26 -10.98 -7.83
N ILE A 143 -10.95 -10.99 -7.94
CA ILE A 143 -10.17 -12.04 -8.62
C ILE A 143 -10.34 -13.39 -7.92
N ASP A 144 -10.32 -13.43 -6.60
CA ASP A 144 -10.50 -14.67 -5.85
C ASP A 144 -11.92 -15.25 -6.01
N ARG A 145 -12.94 -14.38 -6.09
CA ARG A 145 -14.31 -14.78 -6.46
C ARG A 145 -14.35 -15.39 -7.86
N ILE A 146 -13.70 -14.79 -8.84
CA ILE A 146 -13.60 -15.31 -10.21
C ILE A 146 -12.92 -16.70 -10.20
N ARG A 147 -11.71 -16.79 -9.60
CA ARG A 147 -10.94 -18.04 -9.53
C ARG A 147 -11.71 -19.17 -8.84
N THR A 148 -12.45 -18.84 -7.80
CA THR A 148 -13.29 -19.83 -7.10
C THR A 148 -14.35 -20.40 -8.03
N GLN A 149 -15.04 -19.57 -8.82
CA GLN A 149 -16.04 -20.07 -9.76
C GLN A 149 -15.40 -20.85 -10.92
N GLU A 150 -14.29 -20.39 -11.48
CA GLU A 150 -13.54 -21.12 -12.50
C GLU A 150 -13.05 -22.49 -12.01
N HIS A 151 -12.54 -22.52 -10.77
CA HIS A 151 -12.10 -23.78 -10.14
C HIS A 151 -13.26 -24.76 -9.95
N ASN A 152 -14.43 -24.27 -9.51
CA ASN A 152 -15.63 -25.07 -9.37
C ASN A 152 -16.05 -25.69 -10.72
N VAL A 153 -16.08 -24.88 -11.78
CA VAL A 153 -16.42 -25.38 -13.13
C VAL A 153 -15.39 -26.41 -13.60
N MET A 154 -14.10 -26.15 -13.37
CA MET A 154 -13.03 -27.10 -13.71
C MET A 154 -13.20 -28.42 -12.94
N GLU A 155 -13.52 -28.37 -11.65
CA GLU A 155 -13.70 -29.59 -10.84
C GLU A 155 -14.90 -30.41 -11.35
N LEU A 156 -16.02 -29.78 -11.64
CA LEU A 156 -17.20 -30.44 -12.21
C LEU A 156 -16.88 -31.08 -13.56
N CYS A 157 -16.33 -30.30 -14.51
CA CYS A 157 -16.10 -30.80 -15.87
C CYS A 157 -14.97 -31.82 -15.95
N VAL A 158 -13.83 -31.57 -15.27
CA VAL A 158 -12.63 -32.40 -15.39
C VAL A 158 -12.68 -33.61 -14.43
N ARG A 159 -12.97 -33.38 -13.13
CA ARG A 159 -12.91 -34.48 -12.12
C ARG A 159 -14.16 -35.30 -12.11
N GLN A 160 -15.34 -34.71 -12.18
CA GLN A 160 -16.61 -35.49 -12.10
C GLN A 160 -17.02 -36.06 -13.45
N CYS A 161 -16.98 -35.24 -14.52
CA CYS A 161 -17.41 -35.64 -15.84
C CYS A 161 -16.31 -36.32 -16.67
N GLY A 162 -15.02 -36.16 -16.29
CA GLY A 162 -13.90 -36.83 -16.98
C GLY A 162 -13.44 -36.09 -18.26
N MET A 163 -13.76 -34.82 -18.41
CA MET A 163 -13.25 -33.98 -19.51
C MET A 163 -11.72 -33.81 -19.40
N PRO A 164 -10.95 -33.96 -20.50
CA PRO A 164 -9.50 -33.75 -20.45
C PRO A 164 -9.18 -32.32 -20.04
N ARG A 165 -8.33 -32.15 -19.02
CA ARG A 165 -7.93 -30.81 -18.52
C ARG A 165 -7.40 -29.89 -19.61
N ARG A 166 -6.71 -30.44 -20.60
CA ARG A 166 -6.19 -29.65 -21.73
C ARG A 166 -7.29 -29.04 -22.57
N GLU A 167 -8.37 -29.79 -22.84
CA GLU A 167 -9.51 -29.31 -23.60
C GLU A 167 -10.26 -28.22 -22.83
N PHE A 168 -10.40 -28.39 -21.51
CA PHE A 168 -10.99 -27.35 -20.64
C PHE A 168 -10.17 -26.05 -20.67
N ILE A 169 -8.85 -26.11 -20.44
CA ILE A 169 -7.99 -24.93 -20.37
C ILE A 169 -7.94 -24.17 -21.71
N THR A 170 -8.10 -24.87 -22.85
CA THR A 170 -8.12 -24.22 -24.17
C THR A 170 -9.47 -23.63 -24.56
N SER A 171 -10.57 -24.15 -24.05
CA SER A 171 -11.92 -23.77 -24.51
C SER A 171 -12.71 -22.90 -23.53
N PHE A 172 -12.42 -22.97 -22.24
CA PHE A 172 -13.15 -22.24 -21.22
C PHE A 172 -12.74 -20.75 -21.12
N PRO A 173 -11.45 -20.35 -21.23
CA PRO A 173 -11.09 -18.95 -21.33
C PRO A 173 -11.84 -18.28 -22.49
N GLU A 174 -12.32 -17.05 -22.27
CA GLU A 174 -13.19 -16.26 -23.15
C GLU A 174 -14.64 -16.77 -23.27
N ASN A 175 -14.95 -17.95 -22.74
CA ASN A 175 -16.30 -18.51 -22.67
C ASN A 175 -16.83 -18.65 -21.24
N GLU A 176 -16.19 -17.98 -20.28
CA GLU A 176 -16.51 -18.10 -18.84
C GLU A 176 -17.98 -17.72 -18.55
N THR A 177 -18.53 -16.78 -19.32
CA THR A 177 -19.90 -16.25 -19.18
C THR A 177 -20.86 -16.77 -20.23
N ASN A 178 -20.39 -17.58 -21.18
CA ASN A 178 -21.21 -18.17 -22.24
C ASN A 178 -21.95 -19.40 -21.73
N LEU A 179 -23.26 -19.29 -21.53
CA LEU A 179 -24.10 -20.40 -21.02
C LEU A 179 -24.22 -21.56 -22.01
N ASP A 180 -24.02 -21.33 -23.31
CA ASP A 180 -24.13 -22.34 -24.36
C ASP A 180 -22.83 -23.14 -24.55
N TRP A 181 -21.73 -22.71 -23.91
CA TRP A 181 -20.42 -23.36 -24.00
C TRP A 181 -20.48 -24.85 -23.63
N LEU A 182 -21.17 -25.19 -22.54
CA LEU A 182 -21.27 -26.58 -22.08
C LEU A 182 -22.14 -27.41 -23.04
N GLN A 183 -23.21 -26.82 -23.60
CA GLN A 183 -24.08 -27.50 -24.57
C GLN A 183 -23.29 -27.91 -25.81
N GLY A 184 -22.42 -27.07 -26.33
CA GLY A 184 -21.53 -27.40 -27.45
C GLY A 184 -20.66 -28.64 -27.18
N TRP A 185 -20.21 -28.86 -25.93
CA TRP A 185 -19.45 -30.05 -25.54
C TRP A 185 -20.34 -31.29 -25.34
N ILE A 186 -21.59 -31.12 -24.94
CA ILE A 186 -22.59 -32.21 -24.86
C ILE A 186 -22.86 -32.71 -26.25
N ASP A 187 -23.10 -31.80 -27.22
CA ASP A 187 -23.45 -32.16 -28.60
C ASP A 187 -22.24 -32.69 -29.39
N ALA A 188 -21.01 -32.45 -28.94
CA ALA A 188 -19.80 -32.93 -29.59
C ALA A 188 -19.64 -34.47 -29.57
N GLY A 189 -20.46 -35.22 -28.81
CA GLY A 189 -20.49 -36.69 -28.81
C GLY A 189 -19.23 -37.39 -28.37
N LYS A 190 -18.41 -36.74 -27.53
CA LYS A 190 -17.16 -37.30 -26.99
C LYS A 190 -17.45 -38.31 -25.85
N PRO A 191 -16.53 -39.21 -25.48
CA PRO A 191 -16.74 -40.21 -24.45
C PRO A 191 -17.21 -39.68 -23.10
N TYR A 192 -16.88 -38.43 -22.76
CA TYR A 192 -17.28 -37.74 -21.54
C TYR A 192 -18.57 -36.93 -21.67
N SER A 193 -19.03 -36.64 -22.91
CA SER A 193 -20.26 -35.87 -23.16
C SER A 193 -21.50 -36.43 -22.49
N ALA A 194 -21.57 -37.75 -22.31
CA ALA A 194 -22.69 -38.40 -21.65
C ALA A 194 -22.84 -38.06 -20.16
N ARG A 195 -21.76 -37.60 -19.50
CA ARG A 195 -21.76 -37.23 -18.06
C ARG A 195 -21.91 -35.70 -17.83
N LEU A 196 -21.69 -34.89 -18.86
CA LEU A 196 -21.76 -33.42 -18.76
C LEU A 196 -23.16 -32.90 -18.38
N PRO A 197 -24.28 -33.51 -18.82
CA PRO A 197 -25.62 -33.08 -18.42
C PRO A 197 -25.84 -33.13 -16.90
N ASP A 198 -25.21 -34.06 -16.18
CA ASP A 198 -25.34 -34.17 -14.72
C ASP A 198 -24.77 -32.93 -14.00
N ALA A 199 -23.73 -32.31 -14.55
CA ALA A 199 -23.11 -31.10 -14.01
C ALA A 199 -23.67 -29.81 -14.60
N ALA A 200 -24.54 -29.85 -15.60
CA ALA A 200 -24.97 -28.69 -16.38
C ALA A 200 -25.58 -27.59 -15.52
N GLU A 201 -26.40 -27.94 -14.55
CA GLU A 201 -27.07 -26.96 -13.69
C GLU A 201 -26.08 -26.22 -12.78
N GLU A 202 -25.10 -26.93 -12.22
CA GLU A 202 -24.08 -26.35 -11.33
C GLU A 202 -23.09 -25.47 -12.12
N VAL A 203 -22.68 -25.90 -13.31
CA VAL A 203 -21.87 -25.11 -14.23
C VAL A 203 -22.60 -23.82 -14.63
N ALA A 204 -23.87 -23.91 -15.02
CA ALA A 204 -24.68 -22.74 -15.37
C ALA A 204 -24.84 -21.76 -14.19
N ARG A 205 -24.97 -22.26 -12.95
CA ARG A 205 -24.97 -21.42 -11.74
C ARG A 205 -23.65 -20.68 -11.56
N ALA A 206 -22.52 -21.36 -11.73
CA ALA A 206 -21.20 -20.75 -11.65
C ALA A 206 -20.98 -19.69 -12.74
N GLN A 207 -21.37 -19.98 -13.99
CA GLN A 207 -21.30 -19.04 -15.11
C GLN A 207 -22.22 -17.82 -14.90
N LYS A 208 -23.42 -17.99 -14.33
CA LYS A 208 -24.27 -16.86 -13.94
C LYS A 208 -23.63 -15.97 -12.88
N ARG A 209 -22.91 -16.56 -11.91
CA ARG A 209 -22.16 -15.79 -10.91
C ARG A 209 -21.01 -15.00 -11.56
N LEU A 210 -20.29 -15.61 -12.51
CA LEU A 210 -19.25 -14.91 -13.28
C LEU A 210 -19.85 -13.77 -14.12
N ARG A 211 -20.99 -13.98 -14.77
CA ARG A 211 -21.71 -12.91 -15.50
C ARG A 211 -22.17 -11.77 -14.58
N ASN A 212 -22.59 -12.06 -13.35
CA ASN A 212 -22.90 -11.02 -12.37
C ASN A 212 -21.65 -10.22 -11.99
N ILE A 213 -20.48 -10.86 -11.82
CA ILE A 213 -19.21 -10.16 -11.56
C ILE A 213 -18.87 -9.22 -12.73
N GLU A 214 -19.02 -9.65 -13.98
CA GLU A 214 -18.82 -8.78 -15.16
C GLU A 214 -19.77 -7.58 -15.16
N ARG A 215 -21.04 -7.81 -14.87
CA ARG A 215 -22.04 -6.74 -14.83
C ARG A 215 -21.77 -5.75 -13.72
N ASP A 216 -21.43 -6.24 -12.52
CA ASP A 216 -21.22 -5.41 -11.34
C ASP A 216 -19.93 -4.56 -11.48
N ASN A 217 -18.94 -5.04 -12.23
CA ASN A 217 -17.67 -4.33 -12.46
C ASN A 217 -17.60 -3.64 -13.84
N HIS A 218 -18.60 -3.78 -14.70
CA HIS A 218 -18.63 -3.23 -16.06
C HIS A 218 -17.44 -3.64 -16.96
N LEU A 219 -16.71 -4.69 -16.58
CA LEU A 219 -15.54 -5.23 -17.28
C LEU A 219 -15.73 -6.72 -17.58
N SER A 220 -15.11 -7.22 -18.65
CA SER A 220 -15.04 -8.65 -18.91
C SER A 220 -14.08 -9.33 -17.92
N ILE A 221 -14.26 -10.64 -17.73
CA ILE A 221 -13.37 -11.44 -16.87
C ILE A 221 -11.90 -11.32 -17.32
N SER A 222 -11.67 -11.29 -18.65
CA SER A 222 -10.33 -11.15 -19.23
C SER A 222 -9.72 -9.77 -18.92
N GLU A 223 -10.50 -8.68 -18.99
CA GLU A 223 -10.05 -7.34 -18.61
C GLU A 223 -9.71 -7.25 -17.12
N ILE A 224 -10.56 -7.81 -16.23
CA ILE A 224 -10.30 -7.84 -14.80
C ILE A 224 -9.00 -8.59 -14.48
N LYS A 225 -8.77 -9.74 -15.15
CA LYS A 225 -7.52 -10.50 -15.03
C LYS A 225 -6.31 -9.70 -15.51
N GLU A 226 -6.44 -8.94 -16.60
CA GLU A 226 -5.37 -8.10 -17.13
C GLU A 226 -5.04 -6.94 -16.19
N VAL A 227 -6.05 -6.26 -15.62
CA VAL A 227 -5.86 -5.23 -14.59
C VAL A 227 -5.08 -5.82 -13.40
N ASN A 228 -5.48 -6.99 -12.90
CA ASN A 228 -4.77 -7.67 -11.81
C ASN A 228 -3.34 -8.05 -12.21
N ARG A 229 -3.11 -8.46 -13.46
CA ARG A 229 -1.75 -8.76 -13.95
C ARG A 229 -0.87 -7.53 -13.93
N ARG A 230 -1.36 -6.38 -14.42
CA ARG A 230 -0.63 -5.10 -14.39
C ARG A 230 -0.36 -4.64 -12.97
N MET A 231 -1.33 -4.73 -12.08
CA MET A 231 -1.16 -4.44 -10.65
C MET A 231 -0.07 -5.31 -10.02
N SER A 232 -0.12 -6.63 -10.26
CA SER A 232 0.86 -7.57 -9.71
C SER A 232 2.29 -7.32 -10.21
N ILE A 233 2.45 -6.90 -11.47
CA ILE A 233 3.76 -6.51 -12.03
C ILE A 233 4.27 -5.25 -11.33
N GLY A 234 3.42 -4.24 -11.13
CA GLY A 234 3.77 -3.01 -10.41
C GLY A 234 4.18 -3.29 -8.96
N GLU A 235 3.43 -4.12 -8.23
CA GLU A 235 3.78 -4.55 -6.87
C GLU A 235 5.10 -5.31 -6.81
N ALA A 236 5.35 -6.22 -7.76
CA ALA A 236 6.59 -6.98 -7.83
C ALA A 236 7.78 -6.05 -8.09
N LYS A 237 7.62 -5.04 -8.98
CA LYS A 237 8.63 -4.01 -9.26
C LYS A 237 8.93 -3.19 -8.00
N ALA A 238 7.91 -2.69 -7.31
CA ALA A 238 8.07 -1.92 -6.09
C ALA A 238 8.74 -2.74 -4.96
N ARG A 239 8.31 -3.99 -4.76
CA ARG A 239 8.89 -4.91 -3.76
C ARG A 239 10.35 -5.20 -4.05
N ARG A 240 10.71 -5.42 -5.33
CA ARG A 240 12.09 -5.66 -5.75
C ARG A 240 12.96 -4.44 -5.48
N ALA A 241 12.51 -3.25 -5.85
CA ALA A 241 13.24 -2.01 -5.63
C ALA A 241 13.46 -1.74 -4.12
N LYS A 242 12.42 -1.92 -3.28
CA LYS A 242 12.56 -1.83 -1.82
C LYS A 242 13.59 -2.82 -1.27
N LYS A 243 13.56 -4.07 -1.75
CA LYS A 243 14.54 -5.10 -1.34
C LYS A 243 15.97 -4.70 -1.73
N GLU A 244 16.20 -4.28 -2.95
CA GLU A 244 17.51 -3.83 -3.44
C GLU A 244 18.02 -2.63 -2.62
N MET A 245 17.14 -1.69 -2.28
CA MET A 245 17.49 -0.54 -1.45
C MET A 245 17.88 -0.93 -0.01
N VAL A 246 17.16 -1.88 0.60
CA VAL A 246 17.52 -2.42 1.92
C VAL A 246 18.88 -3.13 1.86
N GLU A 247 19.08 -4.04 0.89
CA GLU A 247 20.32 -4.82 0.75
C GLU A 247 21.54 -3.93 0.56
N ALA A 248 21.43 -2.87 -0.24
CA ALA A 248 22.52 -1.91 -0.47
C ALA A 248 22.93 -1.15 0.80
N ASN A 249 22.02 -0.99 1.78
CA ASN A 249 22.25 -0.20 2.99
C ASN A 249 22.47 -1.02 4.27
N LEU A 250 22.56 -2.36 4.19
CA LEU A 250 22.85 -3.21 5.37
C LEU A 250 24.15 -2.86 6.07
N ARG A 251 25.17 -2.40 5.34
CA ARG A 251 26.45 -1.95 5.94
C ARG A 251 26.29 -0.72 6.82
N LEU A 252 25.36 0.16 6.49
CA LEU A 252 25.03 1.33 7.30
C LEU A 252 24.51 0.89 8.67
N VAL A 253 23.60 -0.09 8.71
CA VAL A 253 23.05 -0.66 9.95
C VAL A 253 24.20 -1.19 10.85
N ILE A 254 25.09 -2.00 10.27
CA ILE A 254 26.22 -2.57 11.00
C ILE A 254 27.11 -1.47 11.61
N SER A 255 27.38 -0.40 10.86
CA SER A 255 28.23 0.71 11.32
C SER A 255 27.59 1.47 12.49
N ILE A 256 26.26 1.59 12.50
CA ILE A 256 25.53 2.24 13.59
C ILE A 256 25.42 1.29 14.79
N ALA A 257 25.05 0.03 14.58
CA ALA A 257 24.89 -0.98 15.64
C ALA A 257 26.18 -1.17 16.47
N LYS A 258 27.36 -1.07 15.84
CA LYS A 258 28.67 -1.12 16.54
C LYS A 258 28.80 -0.09 17.69
N LYS A 259 28.14 1.07 17.58
CA LYS A 259 28.17 2.12 18.60
C LYS A 259 27.31 1.79 19.84
N TYR A 260 26.46 0.78 19.75
CA TYR A 260 25.49 0.37 20.77
C TYR A 260 25.83 -0.97 21.43
N THR A 261 26.99 -1.55 21.11
CA THR A 261 27.49 -2.79 21.76
C THR A 261 27.70 -2.60 23.27
N ASN A 262 27.57 -3.69 24.02
CA ASN A 262 27.75 -3.73 25.50
C ASN A 262 26.66 -2.92 26.27
N ARG A 263 25.46 -2.76 25.70
CA ARG A 263 24.36 -2.08 26.36
C ARG A 263 23.17 -3.00 26.73
N GLY A 264 23.45 -4.31 26.87
CA GLY A 264 22.47 -5.29 27.36
C GLY A 264 21.87 -6.21 26.26
N LEU A 265 22.05 -5.88 24.98
CA LEU A 265 21.68 -6.75 23.84
C LEU A 265 22.91 -7.28 23.12
N GLN A 266 22.80 -8.47 22.54
CA GLN A 266 23.84 -9.04 21.70
C GLN A 266 23.96 -8.26 20.39
N PHE A 267 25.15 -8.25 19.80
CA PHE A 267 25.44 -7.48 18.58
C PHE A 267 24.56 -7.89 17.41
N LEU A 268 24.26 -9.18 17.26
CA LEU A 268 23.38 -9.67 16.21
C LEU A 268 21.94 -9.18 16.39
N ASP A 269 21.45 -9.09 17.61
CA ASP A 269 20.09 -8.58 17.90
C ASP A 269 20.02 -7.09 17.58
N LEU A 270 21.06 -6.31 17.90
CA LEU A 270 21.13 -4.89 17.51
C LEU A 270 21.11 -4.70 15.99
N ILE A 271 21.75 -5.60 15.24
CA ILE A 271 21.70 -5.56 13.77
C ILE A 271 20.26 -5.85 13.28
N GLN A 272 19.59 -6.85 13.86
CA GLN A 272 18.23 -7.19 13.45
C GLN A 272 17.24 -6.06 13.72
N GLU A 273 17.29 -5.47 14.90
CA GLU A 273 16.48 -4.31 15.24
C GLU A 273 16.80 -3.10 14.34
N GLY A 274 18.09 -2.89 14.06
CA GLY A 274 18.52 -1.88 13.11
C GLY A 274 18.01 -2.13 11.68
N ASN A 275 17.95 -3.39 11.24
CA ASN A 275 17.37 -3.76 9.94
C ASN A 275 15.86 -3.48 9.89
N ILE A 276 15.14 -3.69 11.00
CA ILE A 276 13.72 -3.32 11.10
C ILE A 276 13.56 -1.79 10.95
N GLY A 277 14.44 -1.03 11.60
CA GLY A 277 14.50 0.42 11.44
C GLY A 277 14.78 0.85 9.99
N LEU A 278 15.77 0.20 9.35
CA LEU A 278 16.08 0.44 7.93
C LEU A 278 14.90 0.15 7.00
N MET A 279 14.18 -0.96 7.20
CA MET A 279 13.00 -1.29 6.40
C MET A 279 11.91 -0.21 6.54
N LYS A 280 11.65 0.27 7.76
CA LYS A 280 10.73 1.39 7.99
C LYS A 280 11.18 2.67 7.31
N ALA A 281 12.49 2.94 7.31
CA ALA A 281 13.04 4.09 6.60
C ALA A 281 12.82 3.99 5.08
N VAL A 282 13.04 2.82 4.48
CA VAL A 282 12.81 2.59 3.04
C VAL A 282 11.34 2.76 2.68
N ASP A 283 10.42 2.33 3.55
CA ASP A 283 8.98 2.44 3.29
C ASP A 283 8.47 3.89 3.35
N LYS A 284 9.10 4.75 4.16
CA LYS A 284 8.68 6.14 4.38
C LYS A 284 9.57 7.18 3.68
N PHE A 285 10.60 6.74 2.94
CA PHE A 285 11.53 7.66 2.29
C PHE A 285 10.92 8.29 1.04
N GLU A 286 10.90 9.61 1.01
CA GLU A 286 10.48 10.43 -0.10
C GLU A 286 11.73 11.08 -0.73
N TYR A 287 12.17 10.58 -1.89
CA TYR A 287 13.40 11.07 -2.53
C TYR A 287 13.25 12.51 -3.04
N ARG A 288 12.02 12.96 -3.33
CA ARG A 288 11.71 14.31 -3.83
C ARG A 288 12.11 15.40 -2.86
N ARG A 289 12.16 15.13 -1.55
CA ARG A 289 12.64 16.08 -0.52
C ARG A 289 14.14 16.41 -0.61
N GLY A 290 14.88 15.87 -1.58
CA GLY A 290 16.30 16.20 -1.84
C GLY A 290 17.31 15.70 -0.80
N TYR A 291 16.88 15.10 0.32
CA TYR A 291 17.80 14.61 1.35
C TYR A 291 18.42 13.26 0.96
N LYS A 292 19.70 13.07 1.33
CA LYS A 292 20.34 11.77 1.16
C LYS A 292 19.66 10.71 2.04
N PHE A 293 19.33 9.57 1.45
CA PHE A 293 18.70 8.45 2.15
C PHE A 293 19.41 8.06 3.45
N SER A 294 20.76 8.06 3.45
CA SER A 294 21.56 7.70 4.64
C SER A 294 21.29 8.61 5.83
N THR A 295 21.02 9.89 5.64
CA THR A 295 20.69 10.84 6.71
C THR A 295 19.36 10.46 7.35
N TYR A 296 18.33 10.26 6.55
CA TYR A 296 17.00 9.85 7.01
C TYR A 296 17.01 8.46 7.67
N ALA A 297 17.65 7.49 7.03
CA ALA A 297 17.73 6.12 7.54
C ALA A 297 18.48 6.01 8.86
N THR A 298 19.51 6.86 9.09
CA THR A 298 20.27 6.87 10.34
C THR A 298 19.37 7.14 11.54
N TRP A 299 18.42 8.06 11.42
CA TRP A 299 17.46 8.35 12.49
C TRP A 299 16.59 7.13 12.82
N TRP A 300 15.99 6.50 11.82
CA TRP A 300 15.13 5.32 12.00
C TRP A 300 15.87 4.11 12.57
N ILE A 301 17.11 3.87 12.09
CA ILE A 301 17.98 2.80 12.59
C ILE A 301 18.32 3.05 14.05
N ARG A 302 18.75 4.28 14.39
CA ARG A 302 19.07 4.67 15.77
C ARG A 302 17.87 4.52 16.69
N GLN A 303 16.71 5.01 16.28
CA GLN A 303 15.47 4.92 17.02
C GLN A 303 15.07 3.46 17.32
N ALA A 304 15.13 2.58 16.31
CA ALA A 304 14.81 1.17 16.47
C ALA A 304 15.76 0.47 17.46
N ILE A 305 17.07 0.68 17.31
CA ILE A 305 18.08 0.10 18.22
C ILE A 305 17.90 0.63 19.64
N THR A 306 17.74 1.93 19.83
CA THR A 306 17.60 2.54 21.16
C THR A 306 16.33 2.06 21.85
N ARG A 307 15.23 1.97 21.13
CA ARG A 307 13.95 1.47 21.64
C ARG A 307 14.05 -0.01 22.04
N SER A 308 14.68 -0.83 21.21
CA SER A 308 14.88 -2.26 21.51
C SER A 308 15.76 -2.45 22.75
N ILE A 309 16.84 -1.66 22.91
CA ILE A 309 17.66 -1.67 24.13
C ILE A 309 16.81 -1.30 25.36
N ALA A 310 15.99 -0.28 25.26
CA ALA A 310 15.10 0.13 26.36
C ALA A 310 14.13 -0.98 26.75
N ASP A 311 13.54 -1.67 25.75
CA ASP A 311 12.53 -2.70 25.99
C ASP A 311 13.08 -4.05 26.44
N GLN A 312 14.30 -4.43 26.02
CA GLN A 312 14.80 -5.82 26.14
C GLN A 312 16.13 -5.96 26.89
N ALA A 313 16.89 -4.88 27.12
CA ALA A 313 18.21 -4.97 27.73
C ALA A 313 18.21 -5.40 29.22
N ARG A 314 17.06 -5.36 29.88
CA ARG A 314 16.92 -5.67 31.29
C ARG A 314 16.05 -6.90 31.53
N THR A 315 16.48 -7.79 32.44
CA THR A 315 15.67 -8.96 32.84
C THR A 315 14.30 -8.56 33.42
N ILE A 316 14.27 -7.47 34.20
CA ILE A 316 13.03 -6.85 34.66
C ILE A 316 12.83 -5.61 33.79
N ARG A 317 11.80 -5.63 32.96
CA ARG A 317 11.48 -4.54 32.02
C ARG A 317 11.13 -3.27 32.76
N ILE A 318 11.71 -2.15 32.37
CA ILE A 318 11.40 -0.80 32.83
C ILE A 318 10.68 -0.06 31.68
N PRO A 319 9.58 0.67 31.95
CA PRO A 319 8.94 1.51 30.95
C PRO A 319 9.91 2.53 30.33
N VAL A 320 9.72 2.84 29.03
CA VAL A 320 10.63 3.69 28.25
C VAL A 320 10.81 5.08 28.89
N HIS A 321 9.71 5.74 29.35
CA HIS A 321 9.78 7.04 30.02
C HIS A 321 10.61 7.04 31.31
N MET A 322 10.64 5.92 32.05
CA MET A 322 11.49 5.79 33.24
C MET A 322 12.98 5.66 32.85
N ILE A 323 13.28 5.04 31.70
CA ILE A 323 14.65 4.95 31.19
C ILE A 323 15.13 6.33 30.74
N GLU A 324 14.29 7.13 30.14
CA GLU A 324 14.58 8.53 29.76
C GLU A 324 14.88 9.37 31.03
N THR A 325 14.07 9.24 32.06
CA THR A 325 14.35 9.88 33.36
C THR A 325 15.67 9.43 33.98
N ILE A 326 16.00 8.13 33.93
CA ILE A 326 17.28 7.60 34.41
C ILE A 326 18.45 8.16 33.57
N ASN A 327 18.27 8.28 32.25
CA ASN A 327 19.30 8.86 31.38
C ASN A 327 19.49 10.37 31.65
N LYS A 328 18.40 11.14 31.87
CA LYS A 328 18.46 12.54 32.31
C LYS A 328 19.22 12.66 33.63
N LEU A 329 18.90 11.84 34.63
CA LEU A 329 19.59 11.79 35.90
C LEU A 329 21.09 11.52 35.75
N ASN A 330 21.47 10.49 34.98
CA ASN A 330 22.88 10.14 34.75
C ASN A 330 23.64 11.26 34.00
N ARG A 331 23.00 11.98 33.08
CA ARG A 331 23.57 13.14 32.37
C ARG A 331 23.86 14.27 33.36
N ILE A 332 22.86 14.65 34.13
CA ILE A 332 22.97 15.73 35.13
C ILE A 332 24.01 15.37 36.18
N SER A 333 24.01 14.14 36.72
CA SER A 333 25.01 13.68 37.70
C SER A 333 26.45 13.81 37.16
N ARG A 334 26.71 13.40 35.90
CA ARG A 334 28.02 13.56 35.27
C ARG A 334 28.42 15.01 35.12
N GLN A 335 27.49 15.88 34.75
CA GLN A 335 27.72 17.31 34.59
C GLN A 335 28.05 17.94 35.94
N MET A 336 27.34 17.60 37.00
CA MET A 336 27.63 18.08 38.36
C MET A 336 28.97 17.62 38.89
N ILE A 337 29.41 16.39 38.58
CA ILE A 337 30.76 15.90 38.95
C ILE A 337 31.82 16.76 38.26
N GLN A 338 31.63 17.17 37.00
CA GLN A 338 32.55 18.04 36.28
C GLN A 338 32.62 19.45 36.90
N GLU A 339 31.45 19.99 37.31
CA GLU A 339 31.36 21.35 37.87
C GLU A 339 31.87 21.42 39.32
N MET A 340 31.54 20.43 40.16
CA MET A 340 31.81 20.46 41.59
C MET A 340 33.06 19.67 41.99
N GLY A 341 33.58 18.79 41.11
CA GLY A 341 34.71 17.89 41.44
C GLY A 341 34.39 16.78 42.44
N ARG A 342 33.11 16.61 42.83
CA ARG A 342 32.59 15.56 43.73
C ARG A 342 31.25 15.02 43.22
N GLU A 343 30.82 13.87 43.74
CA GLU A 343 29.46 13.37 43.48
C GLU A 343 28.44 14.29 44.16
N ALA A 344 27.32 14.53 43.42
CA ALA A 344 26.19 15.34 43.88
C ALA A 344 25.34 14.56 44.89
N THR A 345 24.83 15.25 45.92
CA THR A 345 23.82 14.65 46.81
C THR A 345 22.47 14.47 46.11
N PRO A 346 21.60 13.57 46.63
CA PRO A 346 20.25 13.40 46.05
C PRO A 346 19.42 14.68 46.00
N GLU A 347 19.58 15.56 47.01
CA GLU A 347 18.89 16.84 47.10
C GLU A 347 19.38 17.81 45.98
N GLU A 348 20.71 17.89 45.79
CA GLU A 348 21.30 18.73 44.74
C GLU A 348 20.92 18.21 43.32
N LEU A 349 20.79 16.88 43.16
CA LEU A 349 20.33 16.30 41.91
C LEU A 349 18.84 16.60 41.67
N ALA A 350 18.01 16.56 42.71
CA ALA A 350 16.59 16.87 42.63
C ALA A 350 16.36 18.32 42.19
N GLU A 351 17.08 19.31 42.79
CA GLU A 351 16.99 20.72 42.41
C GLU A 351 17.36 21.00 40.93
N ARG A 352 18.14 20.11 40.29
CA ARG A 352 18.55 20.29 38.88
C ARG A 352 17.74 19.46 37.89
N MET A 353 16.91 18.53 38.40
CA MET A 353 16.05 17.70 37.56
C MET A 353 14.71 18.33 37.25
N ASP A 354 14.24 19.27 38.07
CA ASP A 354 13.09 20.10 37.82
C ASP A 354 13.42 21.17 36.75
#